data_b39dfbe2ac01c4817c77a84b7b163461
#
_entry.id   b39dfbe2ac01c4817c77a84b7b163461
#
_cell.length_a   1.000
_cell.length_b   1.000
_cell.length_c   1.000
_cell.angle_alpha   90.00
_cell.angle_beta   90.00
_cell.angle_gamma   90.00
#
_symmetry.space_group_name_H-M   'P 1'
#
loop_
_entity.id
_entity.type
_entity.pdbx_description
1 polymer ?
#
loop_
_entity_poly.entity_id
_entity_poly.type
_entity_poly.pdbx_seq_one_letter_code
_entity_poly.pdbx_strand_id
1 'polypeptide(L)'
;METNTLLSFENLIDAVGGSLIGSKSSNFCFSSAAIDSRKCVKNSLFVPLIGSVQNGHIYIRQALESGASVVFVANSELSENKANFENLAKEFNATFIAVENTMTALQKAAKRYVEQFPSLIKIGVTGSSGKTTTKEIIASVLSQKYSVVTNEGNLNSETGLPLSVFKIRAEHEVGIFEVGMNRRGEIS
;
A
#
# COMPACT_ATOMS: atom_id res chain seq x y z
N MET A 1 -9.77 4.36 22.12
CA MET A 1 -9.24 5.01 20.89
C MET A 1 -9.44 4.01 19.78
N GLU A 2 -10.36 4.26 18.85
CA GLU A 2 -10.48 3.42 17.66
C GLU A 2 -9.16 3.48 16.91
N THR A 3 -8.52 2.33 16.77
CA THR A 3 -7.30 2.19 15.97
C THR A 3 -7.71 2.36 14.51
N ASN A 4 -7.40 3.50 13.91
CA ASN A 4 -7.73 3.82 12.53
C ASN A 4 -6.77 3.05 11.56
N THR A 5 -6.72 1.73 11.76
CA THR A 5 -5.91 0.85 10.91
C THR A 5 -6.67 0.48 9.65
N LEU A 6 -5.99 0.46 8.50
CA LEU A 6 -6.59 0.11 7.21
C LEU A 6 -6.96 -1.37 7.12
N LEU A 7 -6.13 -2.26 7.69
CA LEU A 7 -6.39 -3.69 7.84
C LEU A 7 -5.98 -4.14 9.24
N SER A 8 -6.65 -5.14 9.81
CA SER A 8 -6.15 -5.83 10.98
C SER A 8 -4.88 -6.62 10.64
N PHE A 9 -4.09 -6.97 11.66
CA PHE A 9 -2.87 -7.76 11.47
C PHE A 9 -3.20 -9.10 10.79
N GLU A 10 -4.24 -9.77 11.23
CA GLU A 10 -4.69 -11.07 10.72
C GLU A 10 -5.08 -10.96 9.24
N ASN A 11 -5.88 -9.94 8.90
CA ASN A 11 -6.28 -9.69 7.50
C ASN A 11 -5.11 -9.35 6.60
N LEU A 12 -4.10 -8.61 7.12
CA LEU A 12 -2.92 -8.26 6.35
C LEU A 12 -2.04 -9.49 6.10
N ILE A 13 -1.72 -10.26 7.14
CA ILE A 13 -0.90 -11.49 7.04
C ILE A 13 -1.54 -12.49 6.08
N ASP A 14 -2.84 -12.75 6.23
CA ASP A 14 -3.58 -13.67 5.37
C ASP A 14 -3.55 -13.21 3.91
N ALA A 15 -3.85 -11.94 3.67
CA ALA A 15 -3.88 -11.38 2.31
C ALA A 15 -2.54 -11.51 1.58
N VAL A 16 -1.43 -11.21 2.28
CA VAL A 16 -0.10 -11.21 1.64
C VAL A 16 0.56 -12.59 1.63
N GLY A 17 0.03 -13.55 2.39
CA GLY A 17 0.67 -14.86 2.61
C GLY A 17 2.02 -14.71 3.31
N GLY A 18 2.12 -13.76 4.24
CA GLY A 18 3.36 -13.39 4.91
C GLY A 18 3.57 -14.14 6.22
N SER A 19 4.75 -13.96 6.80
CA SER A 19 5.09 -14.44 8.14
C SER A 19 5.69 -13.32 8.99
N LEU A 20 5.44 -13.38 10.31
CA LEU A 20 5.94 -12.38 11.25
C LEU A 20 7.46 -12.56 11.47
N ILE A 21 8.21 -11.47 11.46
CA ILE A 21 9.62 -11.42 11.87
C ILE A 21 9.68 -10.88 13.29
N GLY A 22 10.15 -11.70 14.22
CA GLY A 22 10.19 -11.33 15.64
C GLY A 22 8.79 -11.30 16.28
N SER A 23 8.42 -10.17 16.88
CA SER A 23 7.13 -9.98 17.57
C SER A 23 6.28 -8.89 16.89
N LYS A 24 4.97 -9.09 16.94
CA LYS A 24 4.01 -8.04 16.54
C LYS A 24 4.06 -6.89 17.56
N SER A 25 4.04 -5.65 17.07
CA SER A 25 3.84 -4.48 17.93
C SER A 25 2.54 -4.58 18.73
N SER A 26 2.59 -4.23 20.02
CA SER A 26 1.40 -4.20 20.88
C SER A 26 0.32 -3.25 20.36
N ASN A 27 0.73 -2.23 19.61
CA ASN A 27 -0.14 -1.21 19.02
C ASN A 27 -0.16 -1.32 17.50
N PHE A 28 -0.32 -2.54 16.95
CA PHE A 28 -0.38 -2.75 15.51
C PHE A 28 -1.41 -1.82 14.87
N CYS A 29 -0.94 -0.94 14.02
CA CYS A 29 -1.78 -0.02 13.25
C CYS A 29 -1.02 0.47 12.03
N PHE A 30 -1.67 0.49 10.86
CA PHE A 30 -1.19 1.30 9.75
C PHE A 30 -2.35 2.04 9.09
N SER A 31 -2.17 3.33 8.84
CA SER A 31 -3.18 4.25 8.30
C SER A 31 -2.86 4.75 6.90
N SER A 32 -1.68 4.41 6.40
CA SER A 32 -1.19 4.75 5.06
C SER A 32 -0.17 3.73 4.59
N ALA A 33 0.19 3.76 3.31
CA ALA A 33 1.28 2.96 2.76
C ALA A 33 2.24 3.84 1.94
N ALA A 34 3.52 3.52 1.95
CA ALA A 34 4.56 4.22 1.21
C ALA A 34 5.61 3.26 0.67
N ILE A 35 6.14 3.56 -0.52
CA ILE A 35 7.27 2.88 -1.16
C ILE A 35 8.54 3.74 -1.14
N ASP A 36 8.44 4.99 -0.70
CA ASP A 36 9.53 5.94 -0.51
C ASP A 36 9.60 6.28 0.98
N SER A 37 10.73 5.98 1.63
CA SER A 37 10.94 6.18 3.07
C SER A 37 10.71 7.63 3.52
N ARG A 38 11.00 8.60 2.64
CA ARG A 38 10.82 10.05 2.89
C ARG A 38 9.35 10.46 2.94
N LYS A 39 8.45 9.63 2.39
CA LYS A 39 6.99 9.84 2.38
C LYS A 39 6.28 9.09 3.50
N CYS A 40 7.01 8.34 4.31
CA CYS A 40 6.46 7.71 5.50
C CYS A 40 6.02 8.79 6.50
N VAL A 41 4.89 8.55 7.11
CA VAL A 41 4.33 9.34 8.21
C VAL A 41 3.97 8.39 9.34
N LYS A 42 3.55 8.92 10.48
CA LYS A 42 3.14 8.11 11.62
C LYS A 42 2.12 7.02 11.19
N ASN A 43 2.40 5.79 11.58
CA ASN A 43 1.60 4.62 11.24
C ASN A 43 1.57 4.30 9.73
N SER A 44 2.65 4.53 9.00
CA SER A 44 2.77 4.04 7.62
C SER A 44 3.14 2.55 7.57
N LEU A 45 2.58 1.83 6.59
CA LEU A 45 3.15 0.61 6.06
C LEU A 45 4.25 0.99 5.07
N PHE A 46 5.49 0.66 5.36
CA PHE A 46 6.58 0.82 4.41
C PHE A 46 6.78 -0.45 3.57
N VAL A 47 6.84 -0.27 2.25
CA VAL A 47 7.00 -1.35 1.28
C VAL A 47 8.29 -1.10 0.49
N PRO A 48 9.44 -1.63 0.93
CA PRO A 48 10.68 -1.51 0.18
C PRO A 48 10.61 -2.31 -1.11
N LEU A 49 10.86 -1.67 -2.24
CA LEU A 49 10.88 -2.33 -3.54
C LEU A 49 12.31 -2.70 -3.93
N ILE A 50 12.48 -3.86 -4.53
CA ILE A 50 13.74 -4.28 -5.14
C ILE A 50 13.70 -3.86 -6.60
N GLY A 51 14.43 -2.80 -6.94
CA GLY A 51 14.59 -2.31 -8.31
C GLY A 51 15.84 -2.89 -8.97
N SER A 52 16.01 -2.59 -10.25
CA SER A 52 17.21 -3.02 -11.02
C SER A 52 18.51 -2.31 -10.59
N VAL A 53 18.42 -1.12 -10.01
CA VAL A 53 19.56 -0.29 -9.61
C VAL A 53 19.71 -0.23 -8.10
N GLN A 54 18.60 -0.29 -7.36
CA GLN A 54 18.60 -0.03 -5.93
C GLN A 54 17.63 -0.95 -5.20
N ASN A 55 18.05 -1.42 -4.01
CA ASN A 55 17.24 -2.21 -3.11
C ASN A 55 16.66 -1.31 -2.00
N GLY A 56 15.34 -1.16 -1.98
CA GLY A 56 14.64 -0.31 -1.02
C GLY A 56 14.79 -0.72 0.45
N HIS A 57 15.23 -1.96 0.74
CA HIS A 57 15.42 -2.44 2.11
C HIS A 57 16.49 -1.67 2.89
N ILE A 58 17.45 -1.04 2.20
CA ILE A 58 18.45 -0.16 2.85
C ILE A 58 17.81 1.06 3.54
N TYR A 59 16.59 1.43 3.16
CA TYR A 59 15.87 2.60 3.72
C TYR A 59 14.90 2.25 4.84
N ILE A 60 14.88 1.00 5.32
CA ILE A 60 13.93 0.56 6.38
C ILE A 60 14.11 1.41 7.64
N ARG A 61 15.36 1.63 8.12
CA ARG A 61 15.61 2.47 9.30
C ARG A 61 15.07 3.89 9.11
N GLN A 62 15.33 4.51 7.97
CA GLN A 62 14.82 5.85 7.65
C GLN A 62 13.28 5.89 7.63
N ALA A 63 12.63 4.86 7.10
CA ALA A 63 11.17 4.77 7.09
C ALA A 63 10.60 4.68 8.51
N LEU A 64 11.25 3.92 9.41
CA LEU A 64 10.87 3.81 10.81
C LEU A 64 11.05 5.15 11.56
N GLU A 65 12.17 5.83 11.36
CA GLU A 65 12.43 7.16 11.89
C GLU A 65 11.41 8.20 11.39
N SER A 66 10.91 8.03 10.16
CA SER A 66 9.83 8.85 9.60
C SER A 66 8.43 8.46 10.08
N GLY A 67 8.29 7.38 10.88
CA GLY A 67 7.04 6.98 11.53
C GLY A 67 6.37 5.74 10.96
N ALA A 68 7.03 4.96 10.10
CA ALA A 68 6.51 3.65 9.69
C ALA A 68 6.36 2.73 10.92
N SER A 69 5.24 2.04 11.02
CA SER A 69 4.91 1.10 12.10
C SER A 69 4.82 -0.35 11.62
N VAL A 70 4.66 -0.53 10.31
CA VAL A 70 4.62 -1.84 9.66
C VAL A 70 5.59 -1.82 8.48
N VAL A 71 6.34 -2.90 8.30
CA VAL A 71 7.35 -3.02 7.22
C VAL A 71 7.21 -4.38 6.55
N PHE A 72 7.11 -4.40 5.24
CA PHE A 72 7.30 -5.63 4.47
C PHE A 72 8.80 -5.89 4.24
N VAL A 73 9.18 -7.14 4.26
CA VAL A 73 10.56 -7.58 3.98
C VAL A 73 10.50 -8.74 2.99
N ALA A 74 11.24 -8.65 1.89
CA ALA A 74 11.34 -9.76 0.95
C ALA A 74 12.08 -10.95 1.60
N ASN A 75 11.61 -12.18 1.36
CA ASN A 75 12.24 -13.39 1.89
C ASN A 75 13.72 -13.51 1.49
N SER A 76 14.09 -13.00 0.31
CA SER A 76 15.48 -12.95 -0.16
C SER A 76 16.41 -12.15 0.77
N GLU A 77 15.88 -11.19 1.53
CA GLU A 77 16.65 -10.34 2.45
C GLU A 77 16.80 -10.93 3.86
N LEU A 78 16.06 -12.01 4.15
CA LEU A 78 16.04 -12.57 5.52
C LEU A 78 17.29 -13.38 5.85
N SER A 79 17.89 -14.08 4.89
CA SER A 79 18.99 -15.00 5.14
C SER A 79 20.19 -14.33 5.85
N GLU A 80 20.50 -13.10 5.45
CA GLU A 80 21.64 -12.34 5.96
C GLU A 80 21.27 -11.28 7.00
N ASN A 81 20.01 -10.84 7.01
CA ASN A 81 19.61 -9.64 7.75
C ASN A 81 18.54 -9.89 8.84
N LYS A 82 18.14 -11.14 9.08
CA LYS A 82 17.05 -11.46 10.02
C LYS A 82 17.24 -10.84 11.40
N ALA A 83 18.43 -11.02 11.99
CA ALA A 83 18.74 -10.48 13.32
C ALA A 83 18.66 -8.94 13.35
N ASN A 84 19.09 -8.26 12.28
CA ASN A 84 18.97 -6.82 12.16
C ASN A 84 17.50 -6.37 12.11
N PHE A 85 16.65 -7.06 11.34
CA PHE A 85 15.22 -6.74 11.28
C PHE A 85 14.50 -6.98 12.59
N GLU A 86 14.83 -8.05 13.32
CA GLU A 86 14.30 -8.31 14.67
C GLU A 86 14.72 -7.22 15.67
N ASN A 87 15.95 -6.71 15.58
CA ASN A 87 16.43 -5.62 16.42
C ASN A 87 15.71 -4.30 16.10
N LEU A 88 15.55 -3.97 14.81
CA LEU A 88 14.80 -2.79 14.38
C LEU A 88 13.31 -2.87 14.81
N ALA A 89 12.69 -4.05 14.69
CA ALA A 89 11.33 -4.26 15.14
C ALA A 89 11.14 -3.95 16.63
N LYS A 90 12.11 -4.36 17.46
CA LYS A 90 12.12 -4.06 18.92
C LYS A 90 12.42 -2.60 19.21
N GLU A 91 13.46 -2.03 18.58
CA GLU A 91 13.92 -0.65 18.77
C GLU A 91 12.80 0.35 18.50
N PHE A 92 12.05 0.15 17.41
CA PHE A 92 10.98 1.07 16.97
C PHE A 92 9.57 0.61 17.38
N ASN A 93 9.43 -0.52 18.09
CA ASN A 93 8.14 -1.16 18.37
C ASN A 93 7.29 -1.31 17.08
N ALA A 94 7.92 -1.74 16.00
CA ALA A 94 7.31 -1.90 14.68
C ALA A 94 7.03 -3.38 14.36
N THR A 95 6.10 -3.63 13.45
CA THR A 95 5.77 -4.99 12.99
C THR A 95 6.43 -5.25 11.64
N PHE A 96 7.25 -6.28 11.56
CA PHE A 96 7.89 -6.70 10.32
C PHE A 96 7.24 -7.96 9.78
N ILE A 97 6.90 -7.96 8.50
CA ILE A 97 6.22 -9.07 7.81
C ILE A 97 7.07 -9.51 6.63
N ALA A 98 7.55 -10.75 6.70
CA ALA A 98 8.26 -11.39 5.60
C ALA A 98 7.26 -11.82 4.52
N VAL A 99 7.58 -11.51 3.27
CA VAL A 99 6.76 -11.82 2.10
C VAL A 99 7.65 -12.31 0.95
N GLU A 100 7.10 -13.08 0.04
CA GLU A 100 7.86 -13.55 -1.13
C GLU A 100 8.34 -12.39 -2.00
N ASN A 101 7.43 -11.46 -2.31
CA ASN A 101 7.72 -10.26 -3.11
C ASN A 101 6.93 -9.08 -2.54
N THR A 102 7.62 -7.99 -2.21
CA THR A 102 7.02 -6.82 -1.56
C THR A 102 6.05 -6.05 -2.46
N MET A 103 6.29 -6.03 -3.78
CA MET A 103 5.37 -5.44 -4.76
C MET A 103 4.05 -6.23 -4.80
N THR A 104 4.14 -7.54 -4.98
CA THR A 104 2.96 -8.43 -5.00
C THR A 104 2.20 -8.36 -3.66
N ALA A 105 2.92 -8.27 -2.55
CA ALA A 105 2.31 -8.10 -1.22
C ALA A 105 1.54 -6.78 -1.12
N LEU A 106 2.09 -5.67 -1.63
CA LEU A 106 1.40 -4.38 -1.69
C LEU A 106 0.07 -4.49 -2.47
N GLN A 107 0.10 -5.13 -3.64
CA GLN A 107 -1.08 -5.32 -4.48
C GLN A 107 -2.14 -6.19 -3.80
N LYS A 108 -1.73 -7.30 -3.18
CA LYS A 108 -2.62 -8.18 -2.41
C LYS A 108 -3.24 -7.47 -1.19
N ALA A 109 -2.45 -6.70 -0.45
CA ALA A 109 -2.94 -5.90 0.67
C ALA A 109 -3.97 -4.85 0.20
N ALA A 110 -3.72 -4.16 -0.92
CA ALA A 110 -4.66 -3.20 -1.50
C ALA A 110 -5.95 -3.89 -1.99
N LYS A 111 -5.85 -5.07 -2.62
CA LYS A 111 -7.01 -5.88 -2.99
C LYS A 111 -7.85 -6.22 -1.76
N ARG A 112 -7.22 -6.75 -0.71
CA ARG A 112 -7.91 -7.08 0.56
C ARG A 112 -8.56 -5.85 1.18
N TYR A 113 -7.92 -4.70 1.09
CA TYR A 113 -8.46 -3.45 1.62
C TYR A 113 -9.73 -3.01 0.87
N VAL A 114 -9.72 -3.03 -0.46
CA VAL A 114 -10.90 -2.60 -1.26
C VAL A 114 -12.10 -3.54 -1.10
N GLU A 115 -11.88 -4.80 -0.75
CA GLU A 115 -12.95 -5.77 -0.47
C GLU A 115 -13.79 -5.39 0.74
N GLN A 116 -13.30 -4.51 1.63
CA GLN A 116 -14.06 -3.97 2.76
C GLN A 116 -15.16 -2.99 2.33
N PHE A 117 -15.15 -2.55 1.06
CA PHE A 117 -16.09 -1.57 0.51
C PHE A 117 -16.94 -2.18 -0.63
N PRO A 118 -17.84 -3.14 -0.30
CA PRO A 118 -18.63 -3.83 -1.33
C PRO A 118 -19.61 -2.90 -2.06
N SER A 119 -20.08 -1.84 -1.40
CA SER A 119 -21.00 -0.85 -1.96
C SER A 119 -20.32 0.23 -2.80
N LEU A 120 -18.97 0.33 -2.77
CA LEU A 120 -18.23 1.32 -3.55
C LEU A 120 -18.37 1.01 -5.04
N ILE A 121 -18.88 1.97 -5.81
CA ILE A 121 -18.88 1.90 -7.27
C ILE A 121 -17.45 2.16 -7.77
N LYS A 122 -16.87 1.21 -8.49
CA LYS A 122 -15.47 1.26 -8.95
C LYS A 122 -15.46 1.50 -10.46
N ILE A 123 -14.83 2.60 -10.89
CA ILE A 123 -14.70 2.99 -12.29
C ILE A 123 -13.21 3.00 -12.64
N GLY A 124 -12.81 2.16 -13.59
CA GLY A 124 -11.46 2.15 -14.15
C GLY A 124 -11.42 2.92 -15.47
N VAL A 125 -10.46 3.84 -15.61
CA VAL A 125 -10.22 4.59 -16.86
C VAL A 125 -8.88 4.18 -17.43
N THR A 126 -8.90 3.59 -18.61
CA THR A 126 -7.68 3.19 -19.33
C THR A 126 -7.74 3.62 -20.80
N GLY A 127 -6.60 3.51 -21.50
CA GLY A 127 -6.49 3.89 -22.91
C GLY A 127 -5.08 4.38 -23.26
N SER A 128 -4.81 4.57 -24.56
CA SER A 128 -3.51 5.06 -25.04
C SER A 128 -3.29 6.55 -24.73
N SER A 129 -4.36 7.35 -24.79
CA SER A 129 -4.33 8.79 -24.50
C SER A 129 -5.62 9.25 -23.82
N GLY A 130 -5.63 10.44 -23.23
CA GLY A 130 -6.81 11.07 -22.64
C GLY A 130 -7.29 10.48 -21.30
N LYS A 131 -6.61 9.50 -20.73
CA LYS A 131 -6.99 8.83 -19.48
C LYS A 131 -7.23 9.81 -18.33
N THR A 132 -6.25 10.65 -18.04
CA THR A 132 -6.31 11.61 -16.94
C THR A 132 -7.44 12.61 -17.15
N THR A 133 -7.57 13.17 -18.36
CA THR A 133 -8.65 14.10 -18.69
C THR A 133 -10.02 13.45 -18.53
N THR A 134 -10.19 12.23 -19.02
CA THR A 134 -11.46 11.48 -18.89
C THR A 134 -11.77 11.21 -17.41
N LYS A 135 -10.79 10.76 -16.63
CA LYS A 135 -10.94 10.56 -15.19
C LYS A 135 -11.39 11.84 -14.49
N GLU A 136 -10.74 12.97 -14.76
CA GLU A 136 -11.06 14.26 -14.13
C GLU A 136 -12.46 14.75 -14.51
N ILE A 137 -12.87 14.59 -15.78
CA ILE A 137 -14.23 14.95 -16.21
C ILE A 137 -15.28 14.09 -15.49
N ILE A 138 -15.09 12.76 -15.45
CA ILE A 138 -16.02 11.86 -14.75
C ILE A 138 -16.07 12.22 -13.25
N ALA A 139 -14.91 12.46 -12.63
CA ALA A 139 -14.85 12.85 -11.22
C ALA A 139 -15.58 14.17 -10.95
N SER A 140 -15.38 15.18 -11.80
CA SER A 140 -16.04 16.48 -11.67
C SER A 140 -17.56 16.37 -11.76
N VAL A 141 -18.08 15.56 -12.71
CA VAL A 141 -19.51 15.34 -12.85
C VAL A 141 -20.10 14.60 -11.65
N LEU A 142 -19.47 13.48 -11.25
CA LEU A 142 -20.00 12.64 -10.18
C LEU A 142 -19.89 13.29 -8.80
N SER A 143 -18.87 14.11 -8.56
CA SER A 143 -18.71 14.86 -7.31
C SER A 143 -19.82 15.88 -7.02
N GLN A 144 -20.67 16.19 -8.01
CA GLN A 144 -21.85 17.03 -7.79
C GLN A 144 -22.90 16.32 -6.92
N LYS A 145 -22.84 14.98 -6.83
CA LYS A 145 -23.86 14.19 -6.12
C LYS A 145 -23.26 13.16 -5.17
N TYR A 146 -22.09 12.64 -5.44
CA TYR A 146 -21.47 11.51 -4.71
C TYR A 146 -20.16 11.92 -4.04
N SER A 147 -19.81 11.23 -2.96
CA SER A 147 -18.46 11.31 -2.37
C SER A 147 -17.49 10.49 -3.23
N VAL A 148 -16.56 11.17 -3.90
CA VAL A 148 -15.69 10.57 -4.91
C VAL A 148 -14.25 10.50 -4.42
N VAL A 149 -13.58 9.35 -4.63
CA VAL A 149 -12.13 9.19 -4.46
C VAL A 149 -11.47 8.88 -5.82
N THR A 150 -10.31 9.49 -6.07
CA THR A 150 -9.54 9.28 -7.30
C THR A 150 -8.06 9.04 -6.98
N ASN A 151 -7.31 8.45 -7.92
CA ASN A 151 -5.86 8.49 -7.84
C ASN A 151 -5.31 9.85 -8.27
N GLU A 152 -4.33 10.33 -7.52
CA GLU A 152 -3.69 11.63 -7.77
C GLU A 152 -2.52 11.49 -8.75
N GLY A 153 -2.34 12.50 -9.58
CA GLY A 153 -1.22 12.59 -10.51
C GLY A 153 -1.08 11.35 -11.38
N ASN A 154 0.13 10.80 -11.45
CA ASN A 154 0.49 9.62 -12.22
C ASN A 154 0.51 8.31 -11.39
N LEU A 155 -0.22 8.24 -10.27
CA LEU A 155 -0.34 7.03 -9.46
C LEU A 155 -1.28 6.00 -10.13
N ASN A 156 -0.97 5.65 -11.37
CA ASN A 156 -1.74 4.75 -12.23
C ASN A 156 -0.97 3.46 -12.59
N SER A 157 0.24 3.30 -12.06
CA SER A 157 1.11 2.15 -12.27
C SER A 157 0.81 1.00 -11.29
N GLU A 158 1.48 -0.13 -11.49
CA GLU A 158 1.43 -1.31 -10.61
C GLU A 158 1.80 -1.03 -9.13
N THR A 159 2.49 0.08 -8.85
CA THR A 159 2.75 0.57 -7.48
C THR A 159 1.82 1.70 -7.08
N GLY A 160 1.52 2.61 -7.99
CA GLY A 160 0.73 3.81 -7.70
C GLY A 160 -0.74 3.52 -7.43
N LEU A 161 -1.33 2.61 -8.20
CA LEU A 161 -2.73 2.22 -8.02
C LEU A 161 -3.00 1.60 -6.63
N PRO A 162 -2.22 0.63 -6.13
CA PRO A 162 -2.36 0.13 -4.77
C PRO A 162 -2.28 1.22 -3.70
N LEU A 163 -1.35 2.17 -3.83
CA LEU A 163 -1.23 3.28 -2.89
C LEU A 163 -2.47 4.19 -2.92
N SER A 164 -3.06 4.39 -4.09
CA SER A 164 -4.28 5.18 -4.24
C SER A 164 -5.50 4.49 -3.64
N VAL A 165 -5.58 3.17 -3.75
CA VAL A 165 -6.65 2.35 -3.15
C VAL A 165 -6.68 2.51 -1.63
N PHE A 166 -5.54 2.62 -0.97
CA PHE A 166 -5.51 2.87 0.48
C PHE A 166 -6.05 4.24 0.92
N LYS A 167 -6.40 5.12 0.00
CA LYS A 167 -7.10 6.39 0.28
C LYS A 167 -8.61 6.25 0.35
N ILE A 168 -9.19 5.12 -0.04
CA ILE A 168 -10.62 4.85 0.09
C ILE A 168 -11.01 4.90 1.57
N ARG A 169 -12.17 5.49 1.87
CA ARG A 169 -12.76 5.58 3.20
C ARG A 169 -14.24 5.21 3.12
N ALA A 170 -14.86 4.97 4.28
CA ALA A 170 -16.25 4.51 4.37
C ALA A 170 -17.27 5.53 3.81
N GLU A 171 -16.91 6.82 3.80
CA GLU A 171 -17.74 7.89 3.23
C GLU A 171 -17.72 7.96 1.71
N HIS A 172 -16.77 7.28 1.02
CA HIS A 172 -16.71 7.30 -0.42
C HIS A 172 -17.75 6.37 -1.05
N GLU A 173 -18.50 6.88 -2.01
CA GLU A 173 -19.51 6.14 -2.77
C GLU A 173 -19.00 5.69 -4.12
N VAL A 174 -18.08 6.47 -4.74
CA VAL A 174 -17.51 6.19 -6.06
C VAL A 174 -15.99 6.32 -6.03
N GLY A 175 -15.29 5.30 -6.49
CA GLY A 175 -13.85 5.31 -6.75
C GLY A 175 -13.57 5.36 -8.24
N ILE A 176 -12.85 6.37 -8.72
CA ILE A 176 -12.50 6.53 -10.14
C ILE A 176 -10.98 6.50 -10.27
N PHE A 177 -10.46 5.46 -10.90
CA PHE A 177 -9.03 5.23 -10.98
C PHE A 177 -8.54 5.19 -12.42
N GLU A 178 -7.56 6.03 -12.72
CA GLU A 178 -6.77 5.88 -13.93
C GLU A 178 -5.89 4.65 -13.80
N VAL A 179 -5.93 3.75 -14.78
CA VAL A 179 -5.14 2.52 -14.82
C VAL A 179 -4.21 2.58 -16.02
N GLY A 180 -2.92 2.72 -15.76
CA GLY A 180 -1.87 2.63 -16.77
C GLY A 180 -1.60 1.16 -17.11
N MET A 181 -1.32 0.89 -18.39
CA MET A 181 -0.90 -0.41 -18.88
C MET A 181 0.40 -0.24 -19.65
N ASN A 182 1.46 -0.87 -19.21
CA ASN A 182 2.75 -0.89 -19.88
C ASN A 182 3.09 -2.28 -20.43
N ARG A 183 2.48 -3.34 -19.88
CA ARG A 183 2.73 -4.74 -20.24
C ARG A 183 1.42 -5.53 -20.30
N ARG A 184 1.44 -6.64 -21.04
CA ARG A 184 0.32 -7.60 -21.04
C ARG A 184 0.16 -8.22 -19.65
N GLY A 185 -1.09 -8.34 -19.17
CA GLY A 185 -1.44 -8.99 -17.90
C GLY A 185 -1.42 -8.09 -16.68
N GLU A 186 -1.21 -6.78 -16.80
CA GLU A 186 -1.25 -5.84 -15.67
C GLU A 186 -2.69 -5.58 -15.18
N ILE A 187 -3.70 -5.91 -15.99
CA ILE A 187 -5.13 -5.86 -15.60
C ILE A 187 -5.67 -7.29 -15.68
N SER A 188 -5.69 -7.97 -14.56
CA SER A 188 -6.29 -9.32 -14.42
C SER A 188 -6.86 -9.50 -13.02
#